data_ca36c0d0b8de816fcf837f5f4922d834
#
_entry.id   ca36c0d0b8de816fcf837f5f4922d834
#
_cell.length_a   1.000
_cell.length_b   1.000
_cell.length_c   1.000
_cell.angle_alpha   90.00
_cell.angle_beta   90.00
_cell.angle_gamma   90.00
#
_symmetry.space_group_name_H-M   'P 1'
#
loop_
_entity.id
_entity.type
_entity.pdbx_description
1 polymer ?
#
loop_
_entity_poly.entity_id
_entity_poly.type
_entity_poly.pdbx_seq_one_letter_code
_entity_poly.pdbx_strand_id
1 'polypeptide(L)'
;MPSISQNKREKISEHILSILFDNFPKPLFTSTIAQELARDEEFTKSLLEELNNKQLTIPIQKNPKGIQYKRRIRWRLSNQAHESLKSNKFL
;
A
#
# COMPACT_ATOMS: atom_id res chain seq x y z
N MET A 1 16.02 -17.68 -10.04
CA MET A 1 15.89 -16.25 -9.96
C MET A 1 16.14 -15.76 -8.54
N PRO A 2 16.97 -14.79 -8.39
CA PRO A 2 17.20 -14.31 -7.05
C PRO A 2 15.96 -13.60 -6.52
N SER A 3 15.53 -14.00 -5.38
CA SER A 3 14.42 -13.33 -4.75
C SER A 3 14.97 -12.12 -3.99
N ILE A 4 14.09 -11.14 -3.82
CA ILE A 4 14.45 -9.96 -3.03
C ILE A 4 14.53 -10.39 -1.58
N SER A 5 15.58 -10.00 -0.90
CA SER A 5 15.78 -10.40 0.49
C SER A 5 14.65 -9.85 1.35
N GLN A 6 14.44 -10.51 2.49
CA GLN A 6 13.40 -10.07 3.41
C GLN A 6 13.66 -8.64 3.89
N ASN A 7 14.91 -8.29 4.14
CA ASN A 7 15.24 -6.92 4.53
C ASN A 7 14.80 -5.90 3.50
N LYS A 8 15.06 -6.19 2.23
CA LYS A 8 14.65 -5.28 1.17
C LYS A 8 13.14 -5.17 1.07
N ARG A 9 12.47 -6.31 1.20
CA ARG A 9 11.02 -6.30 1.15
C ARG A 9 10.44 -5.43 2.28
N GLU A 10 11.01 -5.53 3.46
CA GLU A 10 10.54 -4.74 4.59
C GLU A 10 10.76 -3.26 4.37
N LYS A 11 11.92 -2.89 3.82
CA LYS A 11 12.19 -1.49 3.54
C LYS A 11 11.26 -0.93 2.49
N ILE A 12 10.98 -1.71 1.46
CA ILE A 12 10.05 -1.27 0.42
C ILE A 12 8.64 -1.16 1.01
N SER A 13 8.26 -2.10 1.85
CA SER A 13 6.95 -2.04 2.52
C SER A 13 6.83 -0.79 3.38
N GLU A 14 7.89 -0.43 4.09
CA GLU A 14 7.90 0.80 4.88
C GLU A 14 7.73 2.02 3.99
N HIS A 15 8.37 1.99 2.82
CA HIS A 15 8.23 3.08 1.88
C HIS A 15 6.79 3.18 1.38
N ILE A 16 6.16 2.03 1.12
CA ILE A 16 4.75 2.02 0.73
C ILE A 16 3.89 2.66 1.83
N LEU A 17 4.12 2.26 3.07
CA LEU A 17 3.36 2.81 4.18
C LEU A 17 3.56 4.32 4.28
N SER A 18 4.76 4.79 4.05
CA SER A 18 5.05 6.21 4.07
C SER A 18 4.29 6.97 2.99
N ILE A 19 4.27 6.41 1.78
CA ILE A 19 3.53 7.02 0.68
C ILE A 19 2.05 7.11 1.01
N LEU A 20 1.50 6.02 1.54
CA LEU A 20 0.08 6.01 1.87
C LEU A 20 -0.23 6.92 3.05
N PHE A 21 0.69 7.02 3.99
CA PHE A 21 0.53 7.93 5.13
C PHE A 21 0.46 9.38 4.66
N ASP A 22 1.37 9.74 3.76
CA ASP A 22 1.43 11.11 3.26
C ASP A 22 0.17 11.52 2.50
N ASN A 23 -0.53 10.55 1.94
CA ASN A 23 -1.73 10.81 1.15
C ASN A 23 -3.03 10.46 1.88
N PHE A 24 -2.94 9.93 3.08
CA PHE A 24 -4.12 9.52 3.84
C PHE A 24 -5.08 10.70 4.01
N PRO A 25 -6.39 10.49 3.89
CA PRO A 25 -7.09 9.23 3.65
C PRO A 25 -7.34 8.94 2.17
N LYS A 26 -6.68 9.64 1.27
CA LYS A 26 -6.87 9.47 -0.17
C LYS A 26 -6.27 8.15 -0.62
N PRO A 27 -7.06 7.28 -1.27
CA PRO A 27 -6.48 6.03 -1.78
C PRO A 27 -5.70 6.29 -3.06
N LEU A 28 -4.69 5.46 -3.28
CA LEU A 28 -3.82 5.57 -4.45
C LEU A 28 -3.90 4.28 -5.24
N PHE A 29 -3.83 4.41 -6.57
CA PHE A 29 -3.78 3.23 -7.43
C PHE A 29 -2.47 2.47 -7.23
N THR A 30 -2.53 1.15 -7.45
CA THR A 30 -1.33 0.33 -7.38
C THR A 30 -0.25 0.88 -8.32
N SER A 31 -0.65 1.28 -9.53
CA SER A 31 0.32 1.80 -10.49
C SER A 31 0.98 3.08 -10.00
N THR A 32 0.23 3.94 -9.34
CA THR A 32 0.78 5.18 -8.79
C THR A 32 1.84 4.86 -7.74
N ILE A 33 1.52 3.92 -6.85
CA ILE A 33 2.45 3.54 -5.80
C ILE A 33 3.70 2.91 -6.42
N ALA A 34 3.50 2.05 -7.43
CA ALA A 34 4.62 1.39 -8.08
C ALA A 34 5.55 2.41 -8.74
N GLN A 35 4.98 3.45 -9.33
CA GLN A 35 5.80 4.50 -9.93
C GLN A 35 6.63 5.22 -8.89
N GLU A 36 6.03 5.52 -7.75
CA GLU A 36 6.76 6.18 -6.67
C GLU A 36 7.91 5.32 -6.17
N LEU A 37 7.71 4.00 -6.17
CA LEU A 37 8.74 3.08 -5.72
C LEU A 37 9.75 2.76 -6.80
N ALA A 38 9.47 3.12 -8.04
CA ALA A 38 10.26 2.68 -9.20
C ALA A 38 10.34 1.16 -9.24
N ARG A 39 9.21 0.51 -8.98
CA ARG A 39 9.13 -0.94 -8.96
C ARG A 39 8.00 -1.43 -9.85
N ASP A 40 8.05 -2.73 -10.16
CA ASP A 40 7.03 -3.38 -10.92
C ASP A 40 5.68 -3.35 -10.21
N GLU A 41 4.61 -3.19 -10.98
CA GLU A 41 3.27 -3.08 -10.40
C GLU A 41 2.83 -4.37 -9.74
N GLU A 42 3.16 -5.52 -10.33
CA GLU A 42 2.79 -6.80 -9.74
C GLU A 42 3.49 -7.04 -8.42
N PHE A 43 4.76 -6.70 -8.37
CA PHE A 43 5.52 -6.80 -7.12
C PHE A 43 4.94 -5.88 -6.06
N THR A 44 4.63 -4.66 -6.45
CA THR A 44 4.03 -3.70 -5.54
C THR A 44 2.70 -4.20 -5.02
N LYS A 45 1.89 -4.76 -5.90
CA LYS A 45 0.59 -5.31 -5.49
C LYS A 45 0.77 -6.43 -4.48
N SER A 46 1.75 -7.31 -4.69
CA SER A 46 1.96 -8.40 -3.75
C SER A 46 2.35 -7.89 -2.37
N LEU A 47 3.14 -6.83 -2.30
CA LEU A 47 3.48 -6.24 -1.01
C LEU A 47 2.27 -5.58 -0.36
N LEU A 48 1.44 -4.90 -1.16
CA LEU A 48 0.24 -4.29 -0.63
C LEU A 48 -0.71 -5.34 -0.07
N GLU A 49 -0.79 -6.50 -0.73
CA GLU A 49 -1.63 -7.58 -0.23
C GLU A 49 -1.08 -8.17 1.06
N GLU A 50 0.25 -8.28 1.17
CA GLU A 50 0.84 -8.70 2.43
C GLU A 50 0.52 -7.73 3.55
N LEU A 51 0.61 -6.44 3.26
CA LEU A 51 0.27 -5.43 4.24
C LEU A 51 -1.20 -5.46 4.60
N ASN A 52 -2.05 -5.80 3.64
CA ASN A 52 -3.48 -5.97 3.92
C ASN A 52 -3.71 -7.15 4.86
N ASN A 53 -2.97 -8.23 4.69
CA ASN A 53 -3.06 -9.36 5.59
C ASN A 53 -2.68 -8.99 7.02
N LYS A 54 -1.82 -8.00 7.17
CA LYS A 54 -1.44 -7.48 8.48
C LYS A 54 -2.37 -6.37 8.96
N GLN A 55 -3.43 -6.11 8.19
CA GLN A 55 -4.44 -5.10 8.50
C GLN A 55 -3.87 -3.68 8.49
N LEU A 56 -2.84 -3.46 7.69
CA LEU A 56 -2.23 -2.14 7.57
C LEU A 56 -2.75 -1.36 6.37
N THR A 57 -3.12 -2.06 5.30
CA THR A 57 -3.67 -1.41 4.11
C THR A 57 -5.05 -1.94 3.82
N ILE A 58 -5.83 -1.14 3.12
CA ILE A 58 -7.19 -1.50 2.73
C ILE A 58 -7.33 -1.30 1.23
N PRO A 59 -7.76 -2.34 0.51
CA PRO A 59 -8.01 -2.19 -0.93
C PRO A 59 -9.38 -1.56 -1.16
N ILE A 60 -9.43 -0.62 -2.08
CA ILE A 60 -10.68 0.03 -2.47
C ILE A 60 -11.02 -0.46 -3.87
N GLN A 61 -12.00 -1.34 -3.95
CA GLN A 61 -12.34 -2.00 -5.20
C GLN A 61 -13.68 -1.58 -5.76
N LYS A 62 -14.39 -0.71 -5.05
CA LYS A 62 -15.71 -0.27 -5.50
C LYS A 62 -15.78 1.24 -5.48
N ASN A 63 -16.50 1.79 -6.45
CA ASN A 63 -16.74 3.22 -6.43
C ASN A 63 -17.96 3.51 -5.54
N PRO A 64 -18.28 4.80 -5.32
CA PRO A 64 -19.42 5.13 -4.43
C PRO A 64 -20.74 4.54 -4.86
N LYS A 65 -20.87 4.18 -6.14
CA LYS A 65 -22.11 3.57 -6.65
C LYS A 65 -22.11 2.06 -6.48
N GLY A 66 -21.07 1.49 -5.88
CA GLY A 66 -21.02 0.05 -5.66
C GLY A 66 -20.49 -0.75 -6.82
N ILE A 67 -20.03 -0.11 -7.87
CA ILE A 67 -19.47 -0.82 -9.03
C ILE A 67 -18.04 -1.22 -8.70
N GLN A 68 -17.74 -2.50 -8.85
CA GLN A 68 -16.43 -3.03 -8.51
C GLN A 68 -15.41 -2.69 -9.59
N TYR A 69 -14.26 -2.20 -9.17
CA TYR A 69 -13.14 -1.98 -10.09
C TYR A 69 -12.45 -3.31 -10.33
N LYS A 70 -12.39 -3.75 -11.58
CA LYS A 70 -11.78 -5.04 -11.87
C LYS A 70 -10.29 -4.96 -12.12
N ARG A 71 -9.82 -3.82 -12.60
CA ARG A 71 -8.43 -3.71 -13.01
C ARG A 71 -7.63 -2.70 -12.22
N ARG A 72 -8.31 -1.79 -11.53
CA ARG A 72 -7.63 -0.72 -10.83
C ARG A 72 -8.05 -0.72 -9.39
N ILE A 73 -7.20 -1.31 -8.59
CA ILE A 73 -7.41 -1.32 -7.16
C ILE A 73 -6.68 -0.13 -6.58
N ARG A 74 -7.37 0.63 -5.76
CA ARG A 74 -6.75 1.70 -5.00
C ARG A 74 -6.52 1.22 -3.58
N TRP A 75 -5.52 1.78 -2.96
CA TRP A 75 -5.12 1.37 -1.61
C TRP A 75 -4.96 2.57 -0.72
N ARG A 76 -5.28 2.40 0.55
CA ARG A 76 -4.99 3.39 1.56
C ARG A 76 -4.65 2.69 2.85
N LEU A 77 -4.11 3.45 3.81
CA LEU A 77 -3.88 2.89 5.13
C LEU A 77 -5.22 2.62 5.82
N SER A 78 -5.24 1.60 6.67
CA SER A 78 -6.36 1.44 7.58
C SER A 78 -6.32 2.59 8.58
N ASN A 79 -7.47 2.89 9.18
CA ASN A 79 -7.51 3.93 10.21
C ASN A 79 -6.58 3.59 11.37
N GLN A 80 -6.56 2.33 11.74
CA GLN A 80 -5.71 1.86 12.83
C GLN A 80 -4.24 2.04 12.50
N ALA A 81 -3.84 1.71 11.28
CA ALA A 81 -2.45 1.86 10.88
C ALA A 81 -2.06 3.33 10.88
N HIS A 82 -2.94 4.19 10.37
CA HIS A 82 -2.64 5.62 10.34
C HIS A 82 -2.41 6.16 11.74
N GLU A 83 -3.25 5.76 12.68
CA GLU A 83 -3.10 6.22 14.06
C GLU A 83 -1.80 5.71 14.67
N SER A 84 -1.46 4.45 14.42
CA SER A 84 -0.22 3.89 14.92
C SER A 84 1.00 4.63 14.40
N LEU A 85 1.02 4.85 13.09
CA LEU A 85 2.16 5.51 12.46
C LEU A 85 2.27 6.96 12.88
N LYS A 86 1.12 7.60 13.07
CA LYS A 86 1.09 8.98 13.52
C LYS A 86 1.69 9.09 14.92
N SER A 87 1.36 8.15 15.79
CA SER A 87 1.86 8.18 17.16
C SER A 87 3.33 7.88 17.26
N ASN A 88 3.80 6.93 16.45
CA ASN A 88 5.17 6.45 16.55
C ASN A 88 6.17 7.28 15.79
N LYS A 89 5.71 8.10 14.84
CA LYS A 89 6.59 8.87 13.98
C LYS A 89 7.66 7.96 13.42
N PHE A 90 7.23 6.91 12.81
CA PHE A 90 8.14 5.88 12.37
C PHE A 90 9.10 6.41 11.35
N LEU A 91 9.85 7.05 11.54
CA LEU A 91 10.89 7.47 10.63
C LEU A 91 11.77 8.43 11.31
#